data_43357d3777b05322985bba687c76c4f2
#
_entry.id   43357d3777b05322985bba687c76c4f2
#
_cell.length_a   1.000
_cell.length_b   1.000
_cell.length_c   1.000
_cell.angle_alpha   90.00
_cell.angle_beta   90.00
_cell.angle_gamma   90.00
#
_symmetry.space_group_name_H-M   'P 1'
#
loop_
_entity.id
_entity.type
_entity.pdbx_description
1 polymer ?
#
loop_
_entity_poly.entity_id
_entity_poly.type
_entity_poly.pdbx_seq_one_letter_code
_entity_poly.pdbx_strand_id
1 'polypeptide(L)'
;MENTSGLTRSADKLVLIVDDDDSVRELIEFIVKKEGFRVEKASDGEEALTKARAVNPDLILLDLMLPKFGGFEILRELQCDETSDIPIVIITGRYTDRSTSDMIKQEPNVKDFIEKPVKPQILTALIHKILRTQPPMRKPGT
;
A
#
# COMPACT_ATOMS: atom_id res chain seq x y z
N MET A 1 14.04 9.24 21.58
CA MET A 1 13.95 9.68 21.06
C MET A 1 13.72 10.14 20.06
N GLU A 2 13.73 10.53 19.78
CA GLU A 2 13.37 10.99 18.87
C GLU A 2 13.88 11.12 17.77
N ASN A 3 13.42 11.04 17.00
CA ASN A 3 13.97 11.06 15.80
C ASN A 3 14.07 12.45 15.34
N THR A 4 15.23 12.81 15.02
CA THR A 4 15.52 14.20 14.80
C THR A 4 15.22 14.66 13.40
N SER A 5 14.85 13.76 12.50
CA SER A 5 14.62 14.14 11.11
C SER A 5 13.15 14.29 10.77
N GLY A 6 12.27 14.21 11.73
CA GLY A 6 10.85 14.20 11.47
C GLY A 6 10.35 12.87 10.92
N LEU A 7 11.22 11.86 10.90
CA LEU A 7 10.84 10.53 10.45
C LEU A 7 10.15 9.77 11.57
N THR A 8 9.24 8.88 11.20
CA THR A 8 8.56 8.04 12.17
C THR A 8 9.14 6.64 12.09
N ARG A 9 8.83 5.83 13.09
CA ARG A 9 9.32 4.45 13.14
C ARG A 9 8.40 3.56 12.34
N SER A 10 8.99 2.66 11.55
CA SER A 10 8.20 1.69 10.79
C SER A 10 7.26 0.90 11.68
N ALA A 11 7.70 0.54 12.87
CA ALA A 11 6.89 -0.26 13.77
C ALA A 11 5.60 0.44 14.20
N ASP A 12 5.53 1.75 14.05
CA ASP A 12 4.33 2.52 14.41
C ASP A 12 3.37 2.67 13.25
N LYS A 13 3.71 2.14 12.08
CA LYS A 13 2.89 2.31 10.88
C LYS A 13 2.30 0.99 10.43
N LEU A 14 1.07 1.05 9.98
CA LEU A 14 0.31 -0.11 9.54
C LEU A 14 0.03 -0.01 8.05
N VAL A 15 0.37 -1.05 7.31
CA VAL A 15 0.15 -1.13 5.87
C VAL A 15 -0.90 -2.20 5.59
N LEU A 16 -1.96 -1.83 4.87
CA LEU A 16 -2.98 -2.78 4.43
C LEU A 16 -2.65 -3.22 3.01
N ILE A 17 -2.53 -4.52 2.82
CA ILE A 17 -2.19 -5.12 1.52
C ILE A 17 -3.43 -5.78 0.96
N VAL A 18 -3.86 -5.35 -0.23
CA VAL A 18 -5.09 -5.84 -0.87
C VAL A 18 -4.74 -6.47 -2.20
N ASP A 19 -4.85 -7.79 -2.29
CA ASP A 19 -4.56 -8.55 -3.50
C ASP A 19 -5.24 -9.91 -3.37
N ASP A 20 -5.90 -10.36 -4.43
CA ASP A 20 -6.60 -11.63 -4.39
C ASP A 20 -5.69 -12.84 -4.63
N ASP A 21 -4.51 -12.61 -5.14
CA ASP A 21 -3.53 -13.68 -5.37
C ASP A 21 -2.75 -13.94 -4.08
N ASP A 22 -2.90 -15.14 -3.53
CA ASP A 22 -2.27 -15.49 -2.26
C ASP A 22 -0.76 -15.34 -2.31
N SER A 23 -0.16 -15.78 -3.42
CA SER A 23 1.30 -15.75 -3.54
C SER A 23 1.82 -14.31 -3.58
N VAL A 24 1.15 -13.46 -4.33
CA VAL A 24 1.55 -12.05 -4.44
C VAL A 24 1.34 -11.35 -3.10
N ARG A 25 0.21 -11.61 -2.47
CA ARG A 25 -0.09 -10.99 -1.18
C ARG A 25 0.95 -11.37 -0.14
N GLU A 26 1.33 -12.66 -0.11
CA GLU A 26 2.34 -13.12 0.84
C GLU A 26 3.72 -12.56 0.55
N LEU A 27 4.06 -12.42 -0.73
CA LEU A 27 5.33 -11.81 -1.09
C LEU A 27 5.40 -10.36 -0.62
N ILE A 28 4.35 -9.60 -0.89
CA ILE A 28 4.32 -8.21 -0.48
C ILE A 28 4.37 -8.10 1.05
N GLU A 29 3.63 -8.97 1.73
CA GLU A 29 3.67 -9.01 3.19
C GLU A 29 5.09 -9.24 3.70
N PHE A 30 5.79 -10.19 3.10
CA PHE A 30 7.16 -10.47 3.50
C PHE A 30 8.05 -9.24 3.33
N ILE A 31 7.95 -8.59 2.18
CA ILE A 31 8.75 -7.41 1.89
C ILE A 31 8.47 -6.31 2.91
N VAL A 32 7.20 -6.06 3.17
CA VAL A 32 6.79 -4.95 4.04
C VAL A 32 7.15 -5.23 5.49
N LYS A 33 6.94 -6.45 5.95
CA LYS A 33 7.30 -6.81 7.34
C LYS A 33 8.79 -6.76 7.56
N LYS A 34 9.57 -7.11 6.55
CA LYS A 34 11.02 -7.05 6.66
C LYS A 34 11.51 -5.63 6.90
N GLU A 35 10.74 -4.65 6.44
CA GLU A 35 11.07 -3.25 6.66
C GLU A 35 10.59 -2.72 8.00
N GLY A 36 9.96 -3.57 8.80
CA GLY A 36 9.56 -3.22 10.15
C GLY A 36 8.11 -2.80 10.32
N PHE A 37 7.36 -2.73 9.25
CA PHE A 37 5.97 -2.27 9.31
C PHE A 37 5.04 -3.35 9.84
N ARG A 38 3.94 -2.92 10.47
CA ARG A 38 2.84 -3.81 10.77
C ARG A 38 1.99 -3.98 9.52
N VAL A 39 1.38 -5.14 9.36
CA VAL A 39 0.66 -5.48 8.13
C VAL A 39 -0.71 -6.04 8.47
N GLU A 40 -1.72 -5.59 7.73
CA GLU A 40 -3.02 -6.24 7.61
C GLU A 40 -3.21 -6.62 6.15
N LYS A 41 -4.02 -7.63 5.91
CA LYS A 41 -4.22 -8.15 4.56
C LYS A 41 -5.69 -8.28 4.24
N ALA A 42 -6.01 -8.13 2.97
CA ALA A 42 -7.36 -8.35 2.46
C ALA A 42 -7.25 -9.02 1.10
N SER A 43 -8.16 -9.94 0.80
CA SER A 43 -8.14 -10.68 -0.44
C SER A 43 -9.21 -10.25 -1.44
N ASP A 44 -10.10 -9.37 -1.03
CA ASP A 44 -11.10 -8.82 -1.94
C ASP A 44 -11.49 -7.42 -1.47
N GLY A 45 -12.31 -6.76 -2.29
CA GLY A 45 -12.66 -5.36 -2.03
C GLY A 45 -13.50 -5.15 -0.80
N GLU A 46 -14.40 -6.07 -0.53
CA GLU A 46 -15.26 -5.96 0.64
C GLU A 46 -14.45 -6.06 1.92
N GLU A 47 -13.56 -7.03 1.97
CA GLU A 47 -12.68 -7.19 3.12
C GLU A 47 -11.78 -5.98 3.27
N ALA A 48 -11.28 -5.45 2.14
CA ALA A 48 -10.42 -4.27 2.17
C ALA A 48 -11.12 -3.06 2.79
N LEU A 49 -12.36 -2.81 2.39
CA LEU A 49 -13.10 -1.68 2.92
C LEU A 49 -13.39 -1.86 4.40
N THR A 50 -13.78 -3.07 4.79
CA THR A 50 -14.06 -3.36 6.19
C THR A 50 -12.83 -3.12 7.04
N LYS A 51 -11.69 -3.62 6.59
CA LYS A 51 -10.45 -3.47 7.36
C LYS A 51 -9.95 -2.04 7.34
N ALA A 52 -10.05 -1.34 6.21
CA ALA A 52 -9.60 0.03 6.16
C ALA A 52 -10.34 0.90 7.20
N ARG A 53 -11.63 0.66 7.33
CA ARG A 53 -12.43 1.41 8.31
C ARG A 53 -12.15 0.97 9.74
N ALA A 54 -11.88 -0.32 9.94
CA ALA A 54 -11.69 -0.86 11.28
C ALA A 54 -10.32 -0.52 11.86
N VAL A 55 -9.25 -0.59 11.05
CA VAL A 55 -7.90 -0.44 11.58
C VAL A 55 -7.23 0.86 11.17
N ASN A 56 -7.84 1.59 10.26
CA ASN A 56 -7.34 2.90 9.84
C ASN A 56 -5.85 2.83 9.49
N PRO A 57 -5.48 2.10 8.42
CA PRO A 57 -4.06 1.92 8.09
C PRO A 57 -3.42 3.23 7.66
N ASP A 58 -2.09 3.25 7.72
CA ASP A 58 -1.32 4.41 7.30
C ASP A 58 -1.06 4.41 5.80
N LEU A 59 -1.24 3.28 5.15
CA LEU A 59 -1.02 3.13 3.72
C LEU A 59 -1.79 1.92 3.23
N ILE A 60 -2.36 2.02 2.03
CA ILE A 60 -3.00 0.88 1.38
C ILE A 60 -2.26 0.57 0.09
N LEU A 61 -1.85 -0.69 -0.06
CA LEU A 61 -1.30 -1.20 -1.32
C LEU A 61 -2.42 -1.97 -1.99
N LEU A 62 -2.91 -1.46 -3.12
CA LEU A 62 -4.15 -1.92 -3.71
C LEU A 62 -3.97 -2.45 -5.12
N ASP A 63 -4.35 -3.71 -5.34
CA ASP A 63 -4.44 -4.28 -6.67
C ASP A 63 -5.74 -3.82 -7.32
N LEU A 64 -5.66 -3.36 -8.57
CA LEU A 64 -6.84 -2.91 -9.29
C LEU A 64 -7.71 -4.06 -9.80
N MET A 65 -7.12 -5.21 -10.00
CA MET A 65 -7.80 -6.32 -10.66
C MET A 65 -8.36 -7.30 -9.63
N LEU A 66 -9.24 -6.82 -8.78
CA LEU A 66 -9.87 -7.64 -7.76
C LEU A 66 -11.18 -8.22 -8.26
N PRO A 67 -11.54 -9.43 -7.80
CA PRO A 67 -12.85 -10.00 -8.12
C PRO A 67 -13.95 -9.28 -7.37
N LYS A 68 -15.16 -9.44 -7.84
CA LYS A 68 -16.39 -8.90 -7.23
C LYS A 68 -16.37 -7.38 -7.24
N PHE A 69 -15.72 -6.80 -6.26
CA PHE A 69 -15.68 -5.36 -6.03
C PHE A 69 -14.33 -4.85 -6.53
N GLY A 70 -14.32 -4.28 -7.71
CA GLY A 70 -13.06 -3.92 -8.38
C GLY A 70 -12.32 -2.79 -7.69
N GLY A 71 -11.06 -2.64 -8.07
CA GLY A 71 -10.21 -1.62 -7.48
C GLY A 71 -10.72 -0.21 -7.66
N PHE A 72 -11.38 0.07 -8.78
CA PHE A 72 -11.96 1.39 -8.99
C PHE A 72 -13.07 1.69 -7.99
N GLU A 73 -13.90 0.69 -7.73
CA GLU A 73 -15.00 0.86 -6.78
C GLU A 73 -14.47 1.07 -5.38
N ILE A 74 -13.39 0.35 -5.04
CA ILE A 74 -12.75 0.52 -3.74
C ILE A 74 -12.19 1.93 -3.62
N LEU A 75 -11.52 2.42 -4.66
CA LEU A 75 -10.97 3.77 -4.62
C LEU A 75 -12.06 4.80 -4.37
N ARG A 76 -13.20 4.61 -5.02
CA ARG A 76 -14.31 5.53 -4.84
C ARG A 76 -14.85 5.48 -3.42
N GLU A 77 -15.02 4.27 -2.89
CA GLU A 77 -15.50 4.10 -1.53
C GLU A 77 -14.54 4.65 -0.50
N LEU A 78 -13.25 4.60 -0.78
CA LEU A 78 -12.24 5.11 0.14
C LEU A 78 -12.17 6.63 0.16
N GLN A 79 -12.91 7.32 -0.70
CA GLN A 79 -12.97 8.77 -0.69
C GLN A 79 -13.93 9.34 0.36
N CYS A 80 -14.49 8.49 1.22
CA CYS A 80 -15.33 8.99 2.29
C CYS A 80 -14.47 9.57 3.42
N ASP A 81 -15.11 10.32 4.31
CA ASP A 81 -14.40 11.12 5.31
C ASP A 81 -13.41 10.31 6.15
N GLU A 82 -13.77 9.08 6.48
CA GLU A 82 -12.96 8.28 7.40
C GLU A 82 -11.67 7.79 6.77
N THR A 83 -11.66 7.61 5.45
CA THR A 83 -10.54 6.98 4.76
C THR A 83 -9.91 7.88 3.70
N SER A 84 -10.44 9.06 3.49
CA SER A 84 -10.01 9.89 2.36
C SER A 84 -8.57 10.37 2.47
N ASP A 85 -8.00 10.35 3.67
CA ASP A 85 -6.62 10.80 3.86
C ASP A 85 -5.60 9.66 3.82
N ILE A 86 -6.06 8.41 3.70
CA ILE A 86 -5.13 7.29 3.68
C ILE A 86 -4.46 7.23 2.31
N PRO A 87 -3.13 7.34 2.25
CA PRO A 87 -2.44 7.24 0.95
C PRO A 87 -2.57 5.85 0.37
N ILE A 88 -2.69 5.80 -0.95
CA ILE A 88 -2.87 4.55 -1.67
C ILE A 88 -1.80 4.43 -2.74
N VAL A 89 -1.17 3.27 -2.83
CA VAL A 89 -0.29 2.91 -3.92
C VAL A 89 -0.98 1.80 -4.71
N ILE A 90 -1.14 2.02 -6.00
CA ILE A 90 -1.78 1.04 -6.88
C ILE A 90 -0.72 0.05 -7.35
N ILE A 91 -1.00 -1.24 -7.21
CA ILE A 91 -0.12 -2.29 -7.69
C ILE A 91 -0.91 -3.12 -8.70
N THR A 92 -0.48 -3.13 -9.95
CA THR A 92 -1.25 -3.77 -11.00
C THR A 92 -0.38 -4.73 -11.81
N GLY A 93 -0.96 -5.85 -12.22
CA GLY A 93 -0.24 -6.90 -12.92
C GLY A 93 -0.12 -6.71 -14.40
N ARG A 94 -0.93 -5.84 -14.97
CA ARG A 94 -0.90 -5.61 -16.39
C ARG A 94 -0.85 -4.15 -16.62
N TYR A 95 -0.34 -3.75 -17.77
CA TYR A 95 -0.41 -2.37 -18.09
C TYR A 95 -1.88 -1.95 -18.13
N THR A 96 -2.09 -0.74 -17.71
CA THR A 96 -3.39 -0.11 -17.73
C THR A 96 -3.31 0.92 -18.84
N ASP A 97 -4.35 1.08 -19.64
CA ASP A 97 -4.26 2.07 -20.69
C ASP A 97 -4.14 3.46 -20.07
N ARG A 98 -3.71 4.41 -20.92
CA ARG A 98 -3.42 5.75 -20.43
C ARG A 98 -4.63 6.43 -19.80
N SER A 99 -5.79 6.27 -20.40
CA SER A 99 -6.98 6.95 -19.88
C SER A 99 -7.36 6.42 -18.51
N THR A 100 -7.22 5.10 -18.29
CA THR A 100 -7.49 4.50 -16.99
C THR A 100 -6.48 4.98 -15.96
N SER A 101 -5.19 4.99 -16.32
CA SER A 101 -4.17 5.50 -15.42
C SER A 101 -4.42 6.93 -15.03
N ASP A 102 -4.79 7.76 -15.99
CA ASP A 102 -5.05 9.17 -15.73
C ASP A 102 -6.23 9.36 -14.79
N MET A 103 -7.28 8.57 -14.99
CA MET A 103 -8.43 8.64 -14.09
C MET A 103 -8.06 8.30 -12.66
N ILE A 104 -7.26 7.26 -12.49
CA ILE A 104 -6.85 6.83 -11.15
C ILE A 104 -5.96 7.86 -10.50
N LYS A 105 -5.06 8.44 -11.25
CA LYS A 105 -4.14 9.44 -10.72
C LYS A 105 -4.83 10.73 -10.28
N GLN A 106 -6.06 10.93 -10.72
CA GLN A 106 -6.83 12.07 -10.27
C GLN A 106 -7.39 11.93 -8.87
N GLU A 107 -7.41 10.71 -8.32
CA GLU A 107 -7.86 10.52 -6.96
C GLU A 107 -6.83 11.11 -6.00
N PRO A 108 -7.25 12.02 -5.11
CA PRO A 108 -6.27 12.78 -4.32
C PRO A 108 -5.35 11.95 -3.45
N ASN A 109 -5.80 10.80 -2.98
CA ASN A 109 -4.97 10.00 -2.08
C ASN A 109 -4.19 8.90 -2.79
N VAL A 110 -4.29 8.79 -4.12
CA VAL A 110 -3.44 7.87 -4.87
C VAL A 110 -2.08 8.52 -5.06
N LYS A 111 -1.05 7.92 -4.49
CA LYS A 111 0.28 8.53 -4.48
C LYS A 111 1.20 7.99 -5.55
N ASP A 112 1.01 6.75 -5.97
CA ASP A 112 1.87 6.18 -7.00
C ASP A 112 1.30 4.90 -7.55
N PHE A 113 1.94 4.40 -8.59
CA PHE A 113 1.64 3.18 -9.30
C PHE A 113 2.87 2.28 -9.30
N ILE A 114 2.68 1.00 -9.07
CA ILE A 114 3.74 0.00 -9.20
C ILE A 114 3.22 -1.10 -10.10
N GLU A 115 4.02 -1.46 -11.09
CA GLU A 115 3.70 -2.53 -12.03
C GLU A 115 4.24 -3.85 -11.50
N LYS A 116 3.44 -4.91 -11.61
CA LYS A 116 3.93 -6.25 -11.26
C LYS A 116 4.83 -6.76 -12.37
N PRO A 117 5.83 -7.56 -12.07
CA PRO A 117 6.15 -8.13 -10.76
C PRO A 117 6.74 -7.08 -9.83
N VAL A 118 6.38 -7.20 -8.57
CA VAL A 118 6.80 -6.23 -7.57
C VAL A 118 8.30 -6.37 -7.31
N LYS A 119 9.01 -5.28 -7.41
CA LYS A 119 10.44 -5.25 -7.12
C LYS A 119 10.63 -4.73 -5.70
N PRO A 120 11.21 -5.54 -4.81
CA PRO A 120 11.28 -5.16 -3.40
C PRO A 120 11.94 -3.81 -3.16
N GLN A 121 13.00 -3.51 -3.88
CA GLN A 121 13.71 -2.24 -3.66
C GLN A 121 12.87 -1.04 -4.02
N ILE A 122 12.08 -1.15 -5.08
CA ILE A 122 11.22 -0.06 -5.51
C ILE A 122 10.07 0.12 -4.51
N LEU A 123 9.47 -0.99 -4.11
CA LEU A 123 8.36 -0.94 -3.17
C LEU A 123 8.79 -0.37 -1.82
N THR A 124 9.91 -0.85 -1.28
CA THR A 124 10.34 -0.40 0.04
C THR A 124 10.72 1.08 0.03
N ALA A 125 11.41 1.52 -1.02
CA ALA A 125 11.79 2.92 -1.12
C ALA A 125 10.56 3.82 -1.17
N LEU A 126 9.55 3.40 -1.91
CA LEU A 126 8.34 4.19 -2.04
C LEU A 126 7.56 4.25 -0.73
N ILE A 127 7.45 3.12 -0.03
CA ILE A 127 6.74 3.10 1.24
C ILE A 127 7.41 4.01 2.26
N HIS A 128 8.73 3.92 2.37
CA HIS A 128 9.46 4.78 3.31
C HIS A 128 9.29 6.25 2.96
N LYS A 129 9.28 6.56 1.68
CA LYS A 129 9.08 7.93 1.25
C LYS A 129 7.70 8.45 1.64
N ILE A 130 6.67 7.67 1.38
CA ILE A 130 5.30 8.09 1.65
C ILE A 130 5.04 8.21 3.16
N LEU A 131 5.52 7.25 3.92
CA LEU A 131 5.26 7.19 5.36
C LEU A 131 6.30 7.94 6.20
N ARG A 132 7.34 8.45 5.56
CA ARG A 132 8.42 9.18 6.22
C ARG A 132 9.06 8.33 7.31
N THR A 133 9.49 7.15 6.89
CA THR A 133 10.17 6.19 7.77
C THR A 133 11.55 5.90 7.22
N GLN A 134 12.38 5.25 8.04
CA GLN A 134 13.71 4.87 7.64
C GLN A 134 13.82 3.37 7.43
N PRO A 135 14.58 2.92 6.43
CA PRO A 135 14.89 1.51 6.31
C PRO A 135 15.58 0.99 7.56
N PRO A 136 15.42 -0.30 7.87
CA PRO A 136 16.13 -0.87 9.02
C PRO A 136 17.63 -0.75 8.83
N MET A 137 18.33 -0.50 9.93
CA MET A 137 19.77 -0.46 9.90
C MET A 137 20.33 -1.84 9.67
N ARG A 138 21.24 -1.98 8.73
CA ARG A 138 21.86 -3.26 8.43
C ARG A 138 23.23 -3.33 9.04
N LYS A 139 23.57 -4.51 9.54
CA LYS A 139 24.90 -4.69 10.10
C LYS A 139 25.92 -4.78 8.98
N PRO A 140 27.09 -4.21 9.17
CA PRO A 140 28.15 -4.37 8.17
C PRO A 140 28.45 -5.84 7.93
N GLY A 141 28.63 -6.20 6.68
CA GLY A 141 28.98 -7.57 6.33
C GLY A 141 27.84 -8.53 6.21
N THR A 142 26.61 -8.08 6.35
CA THR A 142 25.46 -8.96 6.20
C THR A 142 24.66 -8.66 4.96
#